data_c3a6b610b449ad0f8e343076bc969983
#
_entry.id   c3a6b610b449ad0f8e343076bc969983
#
_cell.length_a   1.000
_cell.length_b   1.000
_cell.length_c   1.000
_cell.angle_alpha   90.00
_cell.angle_beta   90.00
_cell.angle_gamma   90.00
#
_symmetry.space_group_name_H-M   'P 1'
#
loop_
_entity.id
_entity.type
_entity.pdbx_description
1 polymer ?
#
loop_
_entity_poly.entity_id
_entity_poly.type
_entity_poly.pdbx_seq_one_letter_code
_entity_poly.pdbx_strand_id
1 'polypeptide(L)'
;VPDLTFRIERLYPFFAALHEAGVTAVCFAGAVQRPRLDPALFDPITAGIVPRLMASLAQGDDATLREVIALFEEDGFSVIGASDLAPALVPQAAFYAGEVQPRDRQDAARAALIAEALGRVDVGQGCVVQQGLCLATETLAGTDAMLAGVAALPAGLRPEAPRGRGLLYKAPKPLQDRRIDLPALGPVTLAQVAQAGLGGIVWEAGGVICLDLPAMQAAAREAGLFLWARQPGEPA
;
A
#
# COMPACT_ATOMS: atom_id res chain seq x y z
N VAL A 1 15.11 19.77 0.95
CA VAL A 1 15.91 19.72 -0.30
C VAL A 1 16.69 18.42 -0.26
N PRO A 2 16.68 17.56 -1.29
CA PRO A 2 17.46 16.34 -1.29
C PRO A 2 18.97 16.66 -1.31
N ASP A 3 19.76 15.87 -0.59
CA ASP A 3 21.23 16.00 -0.58
C ASP A 3 21.84 15.49 -1.88
N LEU A 4 21.27 14.43 -2.45
CA LEU A 4 21.67 13.83 -3.72
C LEU A 4 20.44 13.62 -4.61
N THR A 5 20.61 13.85 -5.90
CA THR A 5 19.60 13.51 -6.92
C THR A 5 20.29 12.62 -7.96
N PHE A 6 19.62 11.50 -8.29
CA PHE A 6 20.16 10.56 -9.26
C PHE A 6 19.14 10.19 -10.35
N ARG A 7 19.64 9.55 -11.39
CA ARG A 7 18.83 8.90 -12.44
C ARG A 7 19.11 7.41 -12.40
N ILE A 8 18.11 6.61 -12.75
CA ILE A 8 18.24 5.14 -12.77
C ILE A 8 19.35 4.71 -13.75
N GLU A 9 19.52 5.45 -14.85
CA GLU A 9 20.59 5.21 -15.82
C GLU A 9 22.00 5.41 -15.24
N ARG A 10 22.13 5.98 -14.03
CA ARG A 10 23.39 6.29 -13.34
C ARG A 10 23.41 5.70 -11.93
N LEU A 11 22.93 4.46 -11.78
CA LEU A 11 22.76 3.84 -10.46
C LEU A 11 24.09 3.58 -9.73
N TYR A 12 25.09 3.05 -10.43
CA TYR A 12 26.41 2.80 -9.79
C TYR A 12 27.17 4.07 -9.39
N PRO A 13 27.20 5.15 -10.17
CA PRO A 13 27.68 6.45 -9.67
C PRO A 13 26.92 6.96 -8.44
N PHE A 14 25.62 6.67 -8.32
CA PHE A 14 24.86 7.00 -7.13
C PHE A 14 25.25 6.12 -5.94
N PHE A 15 25.46 4.83 -6.12
CA PHE A 15 25.99 3.94 -5.07
C PHE A 15 27.33 4.41 -4.56
N ALA A 16 28.26 4.79 -5.46
CA ALA A 16 29.57 5.34 -5.07
C ALA A 16 29.41 6.60 -4.20
N ALA A 17 28.51 7.51 -4.56
CA ALA A 17 28.23 8.70 -3.77
C ALA A 17 27.63 8.38 -2.39
N LEU A 18 26.78 7.35 -2.28
CA LEU A 18 26.26 6.88 -1.00
C LEU A 18 27.36 6.29 -0.11
N HIS A 19 28.29 5.50 -0.68
CA HIS A 19 29.45 4.97 0.05
C HIS A 19 30.37 6.07 0.54
N GLU A 20 30.66 7.07 -0.30
CA GLU A 20 31.45 8.25 0.09
C GLU A 20 30.79 9.04 1.22
N ALA A 21 29.47 9.11 1.25
CA ALA A 21 28.69 9.72 2.33
C ALA A 21 28.60 8.84 3.60
N GLY A 22 29.15 7.63 3.58
CA GLY A 22 29.13 6.70 4.73
C GLY A 22 27.76 6.05 4.97
N VAL A 23 26.90 6.02 3.96
CA VAL A 23 25.58 5.35 4.05
C VAL A 23 25.76 3.85 4.10
N THR A 24 25.13 3.17 5.05
CA THR A 24 25.17 1.71 5.22
C THR A 24 23.79 1.08 5.07
N ALA A 25 22.71 1.87 5.22
CA ALA A 25 21.35 1.41 5.12
C ALA A 25 20.49 2.39 4.32
N VAL A 26 19.50 1.87 3.58
CA VAL A 26 18.58 2.66 2.78
C VAL A 26 17.14 2.26 3.10
N CYS A 27 16.25 3.25 3.10
CA CYS A 27 14.81 3.04 3.21
C CYS A 27 14.13 3.71 2.02
N PHE A 28 13.31 2.95 1.30
CA PHE A 28 12.54 3.49 0.19
C PHE A 28 11.27 4.16 0.70
N ALA A 29 11.04 5.41 0.27
CA ALA A 29 9.86 6.18 0.65
C ALA A 29 9.31 6.98 -0.52
N GLY A 30 8.00 6.93 -0.72
CA GLY A 30 7.32 7.64 -1.78
C GLY A 30 6.96 6.77 -2.98
N ALA A 31 6.13 7.33 -3.87
CA ALA A 31 5.69 6.63 -5.08
C ALA A 31 6.78 6.62 -6.15
N VAL A 32 6.99 5.46 -6.76
CA VAL A 32 7.87 5.29 -7.92
C VAL A 32 7.00 5.07 -9.16
N GLN A 33 7.24 5.87 -10.19
CA GLN A 33 6.63 5.66 -11.49
C GLN A 33 7.56 4.81 -12.36
N ARG A 34 7.00 4.01 -13.28
CA ARG A 34 7.80 3.27 -14.26
C ARG A 34 8.64 4.26 -15.07
N PRO A 35 9.99 4.21 -14.99
CA PRO A 35 10.84 5.18 -15.65
C PRO A 35 10.85 4.94 -17.16
N ARG A 36 10.95 6.03 -17.91
CA ARG A 36 11.35 5.97 -19.31
C ARG A 36 12.87 6.07 -19.35
N LEU A 37 13.52 4.92 -19.57
CA LEU A 37 14.98 4.85 -19.61
C LEU A 37 15.50 5.43 -20.93
N ASP A 38 16.54 6.28 -20.84
CA ASP A 38 17.25 6.83 -22.00
C ASP A 38 18.57 6.07 -22.20
N PRO A 39 18.70 5.27 -23.29
CA PRO A 39 19.91 4.49 -23.53
C PRO A 39 21.19 5.31 -23.62
N ALA A 40 21.11 6.59 -23.99
CA ALA A 40 22.29 7.48 -24.14
C ALA A 40 22.84 7.95 -22.78
N LEU A 41 22.10 7.79 -21.69
CA LEU A 41 22.50 8.28 -20.36
C LEU A 41 23.17 7.20 -19.50
N PHE A 42 23.15 5.94 -19.92
CA PHE A 42 23.72 4.85 -19.11
C PHE A 42 25.25 4.97 -18.97
N ASP A 43 25.72 4.85 -17.75
CA ASP A 43 27.11 4.51 -17.54
C ASP A 43 27.37 3.01 -17.86
N PRO A 44 28.62 2.62 -18.18
CA PRO A 44 28.89 1.24 -18.62
C PRO A 44 28.53 0.15 -17.62
N ILE A 45 28.60 0.42 -16.31
CA ILE A 45 28.30 -0.57 -15.27
C ILE A 45 26.78 -0.71 -15.13
N THR A 46 26.07 0.41 -15.01
CA THR A 46 24.60 0.42 -14.96
C THR A 46 23.99 -0.19 -16.22
N ALA A 47 24.58 0.00 -17.40
CA ALA A 47 24.12 -0.66 -18.63
C ALA A 47 24.15 -2.19 -18.52
N GLY A 48 25.08 -2.77 -17.76
CA GLY A 48 25.20 -4.20 -17.55
C GLY A 48 24.02 -4.84 -16.81
N ILE A 49 23.29 -4.08 -15.97
CA ILE A 49 22.12 -4.58 -15.23
C ILE A 49 20.78 -4.39 -15.97
N VAL A 50 20.76 -3.68 -17.09
CA VAL A 50 19.52 -3.43 -17.87
C VAL A 50 18.79 -4.72 -18.25
N PRO A 51 19.44 -5.80 -18.70
CA PRO A 51 18.74 -7.06 -18.99
C PRO A 51 18.00 -7.64 -17.77
N ARG A 52 18.58 -7.55 -16.58
CA ARG A 52 17.95 -8.01 -15.31
C ARG A 52 16.72 -7.16 -14.99
N LEU A 53 16.84 -5.83 -15.06
CA LEU A 53 15.73 -4.90 -14.84
C LEU A 53 14.59 -5.12 -15.86
N MET A 54 14.92 -5.33 -17.12
CA MET A 54 13.91 -5.60 -18.14
C MET A 54 13.20 -6.94 -17.93
N ALA A 55 13.91 -7.96 -17.49
CA ALA A 55 13.34 -9.26 -17.17
C ALA A 55 12.39 -9.17 -15.97
N SER A 56 12.73 -8.39 -14.93
CA SER A 56 11.86 -8.19 -13.75
C SER A 56 10.62 -7.35 -14.09
N LEU A 57 10.76 -6.31 -14.92
CA LEU A 57 9.63 -5.49 -15.40
C LEU A 57 8.59 -6.32 -16.17
N ALA A 58 9.02 -7.37 -16.89
CA ALA A 58 8.12 -8.27 -17.60
C ALA A 58 7.34 -9.21 -16.67
N GLN A 59 7.77 -9.37 -15.40
CA GLN A 59 7.15 -10.24 -14.41
C GLN A 59 6.19 -9.51 -13.47
N GLY A 60 6.16 -8.17 -13.50
CA GLY A 60 5.29 -7.33 -12.66
C GLY A 60 6.05 -6.38 -11.75
N ASP A 61 5.28 -5.53 -11.05
CA ASP A 61 5.86 -4.47 -10.23
C ASP A 61 6.59 -5.03 -8.99
N ASP A 62 6.04 -6.06 -8.36
CA ASP A 62 6.66 -6.70 -7.19
C ASP A 62 8.01 -7.37 -7.53
N ALA A 63 8.12 -8.02 -8.69
CA ALA A 63 9.39 -8.58 -9.17
C ALA A 63 10.42 -7.47 -9.42
N THR A 64 9.99 -6.34 -9.98
CA THR A 64 10.86 -5.18 -10.20
C THR A 64 11.38 -4.59 -8.90
N LEU A 65 10.52 -4.43 -7.90
CA LEU A 65 10.91 -3.91 -6.60
C LEU A 65 11.90 -4.84 -5.87
N ARG A 66 11.70 -6.16 -5.94
CA ARG A 66 12.68 -7.14 -5.41
C ARG A 66 14.02 -7.07 -6.10
N GLU A 67 14.03 -6.85 -7.43
CA GLU A 67 15.28 -6.66 -8.17
C GLU A 67 16.01 -5.40 -7.73
N VAL A 68 15.27 -4.30 -7.50
CA VAL A 68 15.87 -3.07 -6.95
C VAL A 68 16.50 -3.31 -5.57
N ILE A 69 15.81 -4.02 -4.67
CA ILE A 69 16.37 -4.39 -3.37
C ILE A 69 17.67 -5.18 -3.56
N ALA A 70 17.65 -6.20 -4.42
CA ALA A 70 18.82 -7.04 -4.67
C ALA A 70 20.03 -6.23 -5.16
N LEU A 71 19.82 -5.25 -6.03
CA LEU A 71 20.91 -4.38 -6.51
C LEU A 71 21.55 -3.55 -5.38
N PHE A 72 20.76 -3.03 -4.44
CA PHE A 72 21.29 -2.32 -3.28
C PHE A 72 22.02 -3.26 -2.32
N GLU A 73 21.47 -4.45 -2.06
CA GLU A 73 22.06 -5.45 -1.18
C GLU A 73 23.37 -6.03 -1.76
N GLU A 74 23.44 -6.28 -3.07
CA GLU A 74 24.63 -6.72 -3.80
C GLU A 74 25.76 -5.68 -3.73
N ASP A 75 25.42 -4.39 -3.68
CA ASP A 75 26.40 -3.29 -3.52
C ASP A 75 26.75 -3.03 -2.04
N GLY A 76 26.22 -3.81 -1.11
CA GLY A 76 26.58 -3.78 0.32
C GLY A 76 25.72 -2.91 1.21
N PHE A 77 24.60 -2.36 0.72
CA PHE A 77 23.64 -1.63 1.55
C PHE A 77 22.65 -2.57 2.22
N SER A 78 22.27 -2.26 3.46
CA SER A 78 21.11 -2.90 4.11
C SER A 78 19.83 -2.19 3.69
N VAL A 79 18.84 -2.93 3.17
CA VAL A 79 17.51 -2.36 2.91
C VAL A 79 16.63 -2.56 4.13
N ILE A 80 16.15 -1.45 4.71
CA ILE A 80 15.28 -1.43 5.90
C ILE A 80 13.90 -0.89 5.53
N GLY A 81 12.88 -1.37 6.25
CA GLY A 81 11.49 -0.97 6.01
C GLY A 81 11.12 0.32 6.74
N ALA A 82 10.01 0.92 6.31
CA ALA A 82 9.44 2.07 7.01
C ALA A 82 9.04 1.74 8.46
N SER A 83 8.64 0.49 8.73
CA SER A 83 8.34 -0.01 10.09
C SER A 83 9.56 -0.03 11.01
N ASP A 84 10.76 -0.25 10.46
CA ASP A 84 11.99 -0.26 11.25
C ASP A 84 12.43 1.16 11.60
N LEU A 85 12.25 2.08 10.65
CA LEU A 85 12.64 3.48 10.80
C LEU A 85 11.61 4.30 11.60
N ALA A 86 10.33 4.06 11.37
CA ALA A 86 9.23 4.80 11.96
C ALA A 86 8.05 3.87 12.34
N PRO A 87 8.18 3.04 13.40
CA PRO A 87 7.17 2.04 13.78
C PRO A 87 5.77 2.61 13.99
N ALA A 88 5.67 3.87 14.39
CA ALA A 88 4.39 4.55 14.59
C ALA A 88 3.56 4.71 13.29
N LEU A 89 4.20 4.64 12.13
CA LEU A 89 3.51 4.67 10.84
C LEU A 89 2.83 3.35 10.48
N VAL A 90 3.18 2.25 11.16
CA VAL A 90 2.64 0.91 10.85
C VAL A 90 1.88 0.37 12.07
N PRO A 91 0.61 0.77 12.25
CA PRO A 91 -0.15 0.50 13.46
C PRO A 91 -0.38 -1.00 13.67
N GLN A 92 -0.24 -1.43 14.92
CA GLN A 92 -0.49 -2.80 15.36
C GLN A 92 -1.98 -3.05 15.57
N ALA A 93 -2.37 -4.31 15.85
CA ALA A 93 -3.76 -4.71 16.00
C ALA A 93 -4.46 -3.95 17.14
N ALA A 94 -5.45 -3.15 16.79
CA ALA A 94 -6.29 -2.38 17.71
C ALA A 94 -7.48 -1.74 17.01
N PHE A 95 -8.45 -1.28 17.79
CA PHE A 95 -9.49 -0.34 17.35
C PHE A 95 -9.00 1.07 17.61
N TYR A 96 -8.87 1.87 16.54
CA TYR A 96 -8.32 3.23 16.63
C TYR A 96 -9.40 4.30 16.70
N ALA A 97 -10.62 4.05 16.20
CA ALA A 97 -11.77 4.92 16.29
C ALA A 97 -13.07 4.15 16.06
N GLY A 98 -14.18 4.68 16.59
CA GLY A 98 -15.54 4.16 16.36
C GLY A 98 -15.78 2.77 16.94
N GLU A 99 -16.96 2.23 16.64
CA GLU A 99 -17.38 0.89 17.06
C GLU A 99 -17.55 -0.01 15.83
N VAL A 100 -17.00 -1.23 15.92
CA VAL A 100 -17.11 -2.27 14.89
C VAL A 100 -18.25 -3.21 15.27
N GLN A 101 -19.26 -3.27 14.43
CA GLN A 101 -20.42 -4.13 14.64
C GLN A 101 -20.14 -5.58 14.16
N PRO A 102 -20.91 -6.58 14.63
CA PRO A 102 -20.73 -7.97 14.16
C PRO A 102 -20.75 -8.12 12.64
N ARG A 103 -21.58 -7.34 11.93
CA ARG A 103 -21.62 -7.35 10.47
C ARG A 103 -20.31 -6.82 9.86
N ASP A 104 -19.72 -5.77 10.44
CA ASP A 104 -18.47 -5.21 9.93
C ASP A 104 -17.32 -6.22 10.09
N ARG A 105 -17.34 -7.06 11.15
CA ARG A 105 -16.38 -8.17 11.31
C ARG A 105 -16.52 -9.21 10.20
N GLN A 106 -17.75 -9.56 9.83
CA GLN A 106 -18.03 -10.49 8.72
C GLN A 106 -17.55 -9.89 7.38
N ASP A 107 -17.85 -8.61 7.15
CA ASP A 107 -17.41 -7.91 5.94
C ASP A 107 -15.88 -7.80 5.89
N ALA A 108 -15.20 -7.54 7.02
CA ALA A 108 -13.74 -7.50 7.10
C ALA A 108 -13.10 -8.87 6.83
N ALA A 109 -13.65 -9.95 7.38
CA ALA A 109 -13.17 -11.29 7.11
C ALA A 109 -13.35 -11.67 5.62
N ARG A 110 -14.50 -11.33 5.03
CA ARG A 110 -14.75 -11.50 3.59
C ARG A 110 -13.77 -10.70 2.74
N ALA A 111 -13.54 -9.42 3.12
CA ALA A 111 -12.62 -8.52 2.42
C ALA A 111 -11.17 -9.00 2.47
N ALA A 112 -10.73 -9.55 3.61
CA ALA A 112 -9.39 -10.14 3.75
C ALA A 112 -9.16 -11.29 2.76
N LEU A 113 -10.13 -12.21 2.61
CA LEU A 113 -10.06 -13.30 1.63
C LEU A 113 -9.99 -12.78 0.19
N ILE A 114 -10.76 -11.74 -0.13
CA ILE A 114 -10.75 -11.13 -1.47
C ILE A 114 -9.40 -10.47 -1.74
N ALA A 115 -8.89 -9.65 -0.79
CA ALA A 115 -7.61 -8.96 -0.94
C ALA A 115 -6.45 -9.96 -1.06
N GLU A 116 -6.46 -11.05 -0.30
CA GLU A 116 -5.48 -12.12 -0.40
C GLU A 116 -5.50 -12.77 -1.80
N ALA A 117 -6.68 -13.10 -2.32
CA ALA A 117 -6.82 -13.71 -3.63
C ALA A 117 -6.33 -12.80 -4.76
N LEU A 118 -6.67 -11.51 -4.71
CA LEU A 118 -6.21 -10.49 -5.66
C LEU A 118 -4.69 -10.27 -5.56
N GLY A 119 -4.17 -10.26 -4.34
CA GLY A 119 -2.74 -10.10 -4.08
C GLY A 119 -1.90 -11.26 -4.61
N ARG A 120 -2.41 -12.50 -4.56
CA ARG A 120 -1.74 -13.69 -5.13
C ARG A 120 -1.54 -13.62 -6.64
N VAL A 121 -2.39 -12.88 -7.34
CA VAL A 121 -2.31 -12.69 -8.81
C VAL A 121 -1.86 -11.27 -9.18
N ASP A 122 -1.31 -10.53 -8.23
CA ASP A 122 -0.74 -9.18 -8.39
C ASP A 122 -1.70 -8.13 -9.01
N VAL A 123 -3.00 -8.22 -8.70
CA VAL A 123 -4.02 -7.28 -9.22
C VAL A 123 -4.14 -6.03 -8.36
N GLY A 124 -4.20 -6.19 -7.03
CA GLY A 124 -4.42 -5.09 -6.09
C GLY A 124 -4.30 -5.53 -4.64
N GLN A 125 -4.39 -4.56 -3.75
CA GLN A 125 -4.17 -4.74 -2.30
C GLN A 125 -5.31 -4.17 -1.44
N GLY A 126 -6.47 -3.91 -2.06
CA GLY A 126 -7.65 -3.41 -1.37
C GLY A 126 -8.95 -3.78 -2.05
N CYS A 127 -10.02 -3.74 -1.27
CA CYS A 127 -11.39 -3.92 -1.78
C CYS A 127 -12.41 -3.24 -0.87
N VAL A 128 -13.61 -3.05 -1.40
CA VAL A 128 -14.77 -2.57 -0.65
C VAL A 128 -15.80 -3.68 -0.53
N VAL A 129 -16.19 -4.00 0.71
CA VAL A 129 -17.22 -5.01 1.00
C VAL A 129 -18.35 -4.40 1.81
N GLN A 130 -19.58 -4.68 1.44
CA GLN A 130 -20.79 -4.28 2.16
C GLN A 130 -21.77 -5.46 2.21
N GLN A 131 -22.12 -5.88 3.42
CA GLN A 131 -23.09 -6.96 3.67
C GLN A 131 -22.74 -8.26 2.91
N GLY A 132 -21.44 -8.61 2.90
CA GLY A 132 -20.91 -9.79 2.22
C GLY A 132 -20.68 -9.63 0.71
N LEU A 133 -21.16 -8.54 0.09
CA LEU A 133 -20.97 -8.24 -1.32
C LEU A 133 -19.70 -7.43 -1.55
N CYS A 134 -18.86 -7.87 -2.48
CA CYS A 134 -17.74 -7.07 -2.96
C CYS A 134 -18.26 -6.00 -3.92
N LEU A 135 -18.18 -4.73 -3.53
CA LEU A 135 -18.62 -3.60 -4.35
C LEU A 135 -17.56 -3.16 -5.35
N ALA A 136 -16.29 -3.25 -4.98
CA ALA A 136 -15.16 -2.91 -5.83
C ALA A 136 -13.87 -3.56 -5.35
N THR A 137 -12.94 -3.75 -6.27
CA THR A 137 -11.57 -4.18 -6.00
C THR A 137 -10.58 -3.15 -6.51
N GLU A 138 -9.47 -3.00 -5.78
CA GLU A 138 -8.37 -2.14 -6.24
C GLU A 138 -7.70 -2.77 -7.46
N THR A 139 -7.37 -1.93 -8.43
CA THR A 139 -6.65 -2.28 -9.65
C THR A 139 -5.56 -1.25 -9.91
N LEU A 140 -4.96 -1.26 -11.10
CA LEU A 140 -3.95 -0.28 -11.53
C LEU A 140 -4.39 1.19 -11.34
N ALA A 141 -5.70 1.47 -11.36
CA ALA A 141 -6.23 2.82 -11.16
C ALA A 141 -6.13 3.31 -9.70
N GLY A 142 -5.81 2.42 -8.75
CA GLY A 142 -5.57 2.73 -7.35
C GLY A 142 -6.84 2.87 -6.49
N THR A 143 -6.61 3.14 -5.20
CA THR A 143 -7.67 3.23 -4.18
C THR A 143 -8.65 4.38 -4.46
N ASP A 144 -8.14 5.53 -4.93
CA ASP A 144 -8.97 6.72 -5.16
C ASP A 144 -10.03 6.46 -6.25
N ALA A 145 -9.62 5.85 -7.36
CA ALA A 145 -10.54 5.50 -8.43
C ALA A 145 -11.54 4.41 -7.99
N MET A 146 -11.11 3.45 -7.19
CA MET A 146 -11.99 2.43 -6.60
C MET A 146 -13.07 3.07 -5.73
N LEU A 147 -12.71 3.96 -4.80
CA LEU A 147 -13.64 4.63 -3.89
C LEU A 147 -14.58 5.58 -4.64
N ALA A 148 -14.08 6.32 -5.64
CA ALA A 148 -14.91 7.15 -6.51
C ALA A 148 -15.95 6.31 -7.27
N GLY A 149 -15.54 5.13 -7.77
CA GLY A 149 -16.46 4.17 -8.39
C GLY A 149 -17.56 3.68 -7.45
N VAL A 150 -17.22 3.37 -6.20
CA VAL A 150 -18.19 2.98 -5.17
C VAL A 150 -19.17 4.12 -4.85
N ALA A 151 -18.66 5.35 -4.73
CA ALA A 151 -19.50 6.53 -4.49
C ALA A 151 -20.50 6.79 -5.62
N ALA A 152 -20.14 6.43 -6.86
CA ALA A 152 -20.97 6.60 -8.05
C ALA A 152 -21.94 5.44 -8.32
N LEU A 153 -21.90 4.36 -7.53
CA LEU A 153 -22.80 3.22 -7.73
C LEU A 153 -24.28 3.65 -7.59
N PRO A 154 -25.16 3.24 -8.52
CA PRO A 154 -26.59 3.47 -8.39
C PRO A 154 -27.14 2.89 -7.08
N ALA A 155 -28.03 3.60 -6.42
CA ALA A 155 -28.63 3.18 -5.14
C ALA A 155 -29.25 1.76 -5.19
N GLY A 156 -29.84 1.35 -6.31
CA GLY A 156 -30.41 0.01 -6.47
C GLY A 156 -29.42 -1.14 -6.60
N LEU A 157 -28.14 -0.86 -6.82
CA LEU A 157 -27.05 -1.85 -6.87
C LEU A 157 -26.36 -2.03 -5.53
N ARG A 158 -26.63 -1.17 -4.59
CA ARG A 158 -25.93 -1.15 -3.30
C ARG A 158 -26.87 -1.59 -2.18
N PRO A 159 -26.43 -2.45 -1.23
CA PRO A 159 -27.22 -2.80 -0.07
C PRO A 159 -27.62 -1.58 0.77
N GLU A 160 -28.78 -1.65 1.43
CA GLU A 160 -29.27 -0.55 2.28
C GLU A 160 -28.37 -0.32 3.49
N ALA A 161 -27.98 0.93 3.72
CA ALA A 161 -27.06 1.34 4.79
C ALA A 161 -27.52 0.95 6.22
N PRO A 162 -28.80 0.93 6.60
CA PRO A 162 -29.23 0.51 7.95
C PRO A 162 -28.81 -0.91 8.34
N ARG A 163 -28.54 -1.77 7.36
CA ARG A 163 -28.08 -3.14 7.60
C ARG A 163 -26.56 -3.30 7.63
N GLY A 164 -25.82 -2.20 7.54
CA GLY A 164 -24.36 -2.11 7.50
C GLY A 164 -23.88 -1.30 6.31
N ARG A 165 -23.06 -0.31 6.59
CA ARG A 165 -22.55 0.62 5.57
C ARG A 165 -21.41 0.02 4.72
N GLY A 166 -20.82 -1.10 5.17
CA GLY A 166 -19.65 -1.69 4.55
C GLY A 166 -18.36 -0.96 4.89
N LEU A 167 -17.25 -1.44 4.35
CA LEU A 167 -15.92 -0.97 4.71
C LEU A 167 -14.95 -1.03 3.52
N LEU A 168 -13.91 -0.20 3.58
CA LEU A 168 -12.66 -0.36 2.83
C LEU A 168 -11.75 -1.31 3.60
N TYR A 169 -11.15 -2.29 2.93
CA TYR A 169 -10.09 -3.14 3.46
C TYR A 169 -8.80 -2.96 2.67
N LYS A 170 -7.66 -2.86 3.37
CA LYS A 170 -6.32 -2.88 2.74
C LYS A 170 -5.38 -3.83 3.45
N ALA A 171 -4.57 -4.55 2.67
CA ALA A 171 -3.50 -5.41 3.17
C ALA A 171 -2.37 -5.48 2.14
N PRO A 172 -1.12 -5.75 2.55
CA PRO A 172 -0.05 -6.04 1.61
C PRO A 172 -0.35 -7.33 0.84
N LYS A 173 0.18 -7.43 -0.37
CA LYS A 173 0.09 -8.68 -1.14
C LYS A 173 0.89 -9.78 -0.45
N PRO A 174 0.49 -11.06 -0.53
CA PRO A 174 1.14 -12.16 0.21
C PRO A 174 2.63 -12.34 -0.07
N LEU A 175 3.07 -12.01 -1.30
CA LEU A 175 4.47 -12.18 -1.74
C LEU A 175 5.26 -10.87 -1.77
N GLN A 176 4.66 -9.76 -1.34
CA GLN A 176 5.27 -8.43 -1.35
C GLN A 176 6.41 -8.32 -0.33
N ASP A 177 7.53 -7.74 -0.73
CA ASP A 177 8.57 -7.38 0.22
C ASP A 177 8.15 -6.13 1.00
N ARG A 178 7.82 -6.34 2.27
CA ARG A 178 7.28 -5.28 3.16
C ARG A 178 8.28 -4.18 3.50
N ARG A 179 9.55 -4.34 3.15
CA ARG A 179 10.59 -3.32 3.36
C ARG A 179 10.49 -2.19 2.35
N ILE A 180 10.02 -2.47 1.13
CA ILE A 180 10.01 -1.49 0.03
C ILE A 180 8.61 -1.00 -0.32
N ASP A 181 7.61 -1.84 -0.17
CA ASP A 181 6.25 -1.50 -0.60
C ASP A 181 5.22 -1.96 0.44
N LEU A 182 4.57 -1.00 1.07
CA LEU A 182 3.41 -1.20 1.92
C LEU A 182 2.26 -0.34 1.40
N PRO A 183 1.02 -0.87 1.40
CA PRO A 183 -0.14 -0.04 1.14
C PRO A 183 -0.20 1.11 2.13
N ALA A 184 -0.70 2.26 1.68
CA ALA A 184 -0.84 3.44 2.52
C ALA A 184 -2.29 3.86 2.68
N LEU A 185 -2.61 4.41 3.84
CA LEU A 185 -3.86 5.06 4.22
C LEU A 185 -3.55 6.45 4.78
N GLY A 186 -4.47 7.39 4.63
CA GLY A 186 -4.32 8.71 5.18
C GLY A 186 -5.65 9.44 5.32
N PRO A 187 -5.65 10.70 5.80
CA PRO A 187 -6.86 11.51 5.95
C PRO A 187 -7.66 11.66 4.66
N VAL A 188 -6.98 11.73 3.50
CA VAL A 188 -7.63 11.79 2.18
C VAL A 188 -8.44 10.53 1.90
N THR A 189 -7.86 9.35 2.15
CA THR A 189 -8.56 8.06 1.99
C THR A 189 -9.79 7.99 2.91
N LEU A 190 -9.66 8.47 4.15
CA LEU A 190 -10.80 8.50 5.08
C LEU A 190 -11.92 9.41 4.59
N ALA A 191 -11.61 10.60 4.06
CA ALA A 191 -12.59 11.50 3.48
C ALA A 191 -13.33 10.84 2.30
N GLN A 192 -12.62 10.12 1.44
CA GLN A 192 -13.20 9.37 0.33
C GLN A 192 -14.11 8.23 0.81
N VAL A 193 -13.74 7.52 1.88
CA VAL A 193 -14.55 6.49 2.53
C VAL A 193 -15.86 7.08 3.07
N ALA A 194 -15.79 8.26 3.71
CA ALA A 194 -16.96 8.99 4.15
C ALA A 194 -17.86 9.39 2.97
N GLN A 195 -17.28 9.96 1.91
CA GLN A 195 -17.97 10.35 0.69
C GLN A 195 -18.63 9.16 -0.02
N ALA A 196 -17.97 8.00 -0.01
CA ALA A 196 -18.55 6.76 -0.52
C ALA A 196 -19.64 6.17 0.38
N GLY A 197 -19.97 6.81 1.52
CA GLY A 197 -21.00 6.36 2.46
C GLY A 197 -20.67 5.06 3.17
N LEU A 198 -19.40 4.70 3.27
CA LEU A 198 -18.94 3.51 3.99
C LEU A 198 -18.90 3.74 5.52
N GLY A 199 -18.85 2.65 6.29
CA GLY A 199 -18.83 2.66 7.74
C GLY A 199 -17.44 2.88 8.34
N GLY A 200 -16.39 2.52 7.62
CA GLY A 200 -15.03 2.67 8.13
C GLY A 200 -13.96 2.04 7.26
N ILE A 201 -12.76 1.98 7.84
CA ILE A 201 -11.58 1.37 7.23
C ILE A 201 -11.07 0.25 8.12
N VAL A 202 -10.78 -0.89 7.50
CA VAL A 202 -10.07 -2.01 8.12
C VAL A 202 -8.77 -2.23 7.35
N TRP A 203 -7.69 -2.54 8.05
CA TRP A 203 -6.42 -2.89 7.40
C TRP A 203 -5.72 -4.00 8.14
N GLU A 204 -4.79 -4.69 7.49
CA GLU A 204 -3.93 -5.67 8.12
C GLU A 204 -2.98 -5.00 9.10
N ALA A 205 -3.04 -5.39 10.36
CA ALA A 205 -2.17 -4.90 11.41
C ALA A 205 -0.69 -5.18 11.09
N GLY A 206 0.17 -4.18 11.27
CA GLY A 206 1.59 -4.30 10.94
C GLY A 206 1.90 -4.40 9.44
N GLY A 207 0.89 -4.21 8.57
CA GLY A 207 1.05 -4.36 7.11
C GLY A 207 0.66 -3.13 6.29
N VAL A 208 0.24 -2.03 6.92
CA VAL A 208 -0.22 -0.83 6.21
C VAL A 208 0.34 0.42 6.85
N ILE A 209 0.86 1.34 6.05
CA ILE A 209 1.30 2.66 6.49
C ILE A 209 0.08 3.54 6.71
N CYS A 210 -0.06 4.11 7.90
CA CYS A 210 -1.08 5.11 8.21
C CYS A 210 -0.43 6.49 8.35
N LEU A 211 -0.58 7.30 7.31
CA LEU A 211 -0.09 8.68 7.30
C LEU A 211 -1.00 9.53 8.19
N ASP A 212 -0.39 10.16 9.20
CA ASP A 212 -1.11 11.01 10.17
C ASP A 212 -2.30 10.29 10.84
N LEU A 213 -2.02 9.15 11.48
CA LEU A 213 -3.04 8.38 12.20
C LEU A 213 -3.83 9.22 13.22
N PRO A 214 -3.24 10.16 13.98
CA PRO A 214 -4.00 11.07 14.85
C PRO A 214 -5.06 11.89 14.11
N ALA A 215 -4.73 12.45 12.95
CA ALA A 215 -5.70 13.20 12.14
C ALA A 215 -6.80 12.27 11.59
N MET A 216 -6.44 11.05 11.14
CA MET A 216 -7.42 10.04 10.75
C MET A 216 -8.38 9.70 11.88
N GLN A 217 -7.88 9.51 13.11
CA GLN A 217 -8.71 9.20 14.28
C GLN A 217 -9.68 10.34 14.61
N ALA A 218 -9.21 11.60 14.56
CA ALA A 218 -10.04 12.77 14.80
C ALA A 218 -11.17 12.87 13.77
N ALA A 219 -10.83 12.81 12.49
CA ALA A 219 -11.79 12.86 11.39
C ALA A 219 -12.77 11.67 11.39
N ALA A 220 -12.31 10.47 11.77
CA ALA A 220 -13.18 9.30 11.88
C ALA A 220 -14.24 9.49 12.97
N ARG A 221 -13.86 10.01 14.14
CA ARG A 221 -14.81 10.29 15.23
C ARG A 221 -15.84 11.33 14.81
N GLU A 222 -15.41 12.40 14.13
CA GLU A 222 -16.30 13.45 13.63
C GLU A 222 -17.29 12.91 12.60
N ALA A 223 -16.84 12.06 11.68
CA ALA A 223 -17.66 11.46 10.63
C ALA A 223 -18.45 10.22 11.06
N GLY A 224 -18.32 9.77 12.32
CA GLY A 224 -18.96 8.53 12.79
C GLY A 224 -18.49 7.30 12.03
N LEU A 225 -17.19 7.22 11.72
CA LEU A 225 -16.54 6.10 11.07
C LEU A 225 -15.71 5.29 12.06
N PHE A 226 -15.49 4.01 11.76
CA PHE A 226 -14.55 3.21 12.51
C PHE A 226 -13.20 3.05 11.79
N LEU A 227 -12.14 2.86 12.59
CA LEU A 227 -10.79 2.51 12.16
C LEU A 227 -10.33 1.29 12.92
N TRP A 228 -9.98 0.23 12.21
CA TRP A 228 -9.60 -1.04 12.80
C TRP A 228 -8.39 -1.66 12.10
N ALA A 229 -7.27 -1.79 12.83
CA ALA A 229 -6.16 -2.66 12.44
C ALA A 229 -6.47 -4.08 12.88
N ARG A 230 -6.82 -4.94 11.94
CA ARG A 230 -7.23 -6.32 12.15
C ARG A 230 -6.04 -7.26 12.14
N GLN A 231 -5.98 -8.17 13.10
CA GLN A 231 -4.92 -9.20 13.13
C GLN A 231 -5.02 -10.10 11.87
N PRO A 232 -3.89 -10.42 11.19
CA PRO A 232 -3.90 -11.43 10.13
C PRO A 232 -4.48 -12.76 10.62
N GLY A 233 -5.37 -13.37 9.82
CA GLY A 233 -6.02 -14.64 10.17
C GLY A 233 -7.09 -14.56 11.27
N GLU A 234 -7.41 -13.38 11.80
CA GLU A 234 -8.50 -13.21 12.78
C GLU A 234 -9.84 -13.70 12.17
N PRO A 235 -10.63 -14.52 12.88
CA PRO A 235 -11.94 -14.96 12.41
C PRO A 235 -12.95 -13.80 12.34
N ALA A 236 -14.10 -14.06 11.71
CA ALA A 236 -15.20 -13.10 11.57
C ALA A 236 -15.90 -12.80 12.91
#